data_9f0da267c2a70fa51c71e7a530d9a903
#
_entry.id   9f0da267c2a70fa51c71e7a530d9a903
#
_cell.length_a   1.000
_cell.length_b   1.000
_cell.length_c   1.000
_cell.angle_alpha   90.00
_cell.angle_beta   90.00
_cell.angle_gamma   90.00
#
_symmetry.space_group_name_H-M   'P 1'
#
loop_
_entity.id
_entity.type
_entity.pdbx_description
1 polymer ?
#
loop_
_entity_poly.entity_id
_entity_poly.type
_entity_poly.pdbx_seq_one_letter_code
_entity_poly.pdbx_strand_id
1 'polypeptide(L)'
;MTHDELQRIAERTLAHYDQRAQAFWEGTRDHDVRQNIDALLQAIEAAPPFELLDLGCGPGRDLAAFTALGHRATGIEGSPRLAAMAREHSGCTVLEQNLLSLKLPEERFDGVFANAV
;
A
#
# COMPACT_ATOMS: atom_id res chain seq x y z
N MET A 1 10.79 24.01 -4.04
CA MET A 1 9.44 23.54 -4.40
C MET A 1 8.47 23.82 -3.28
N THR A 2 7.34 24.40 -3.58
CA THR A 2 6.34 24.72 -2.57
C THR A 2 5.47 23.49 -2.24
N HIS A 3 4.77 23.57 -1.12
CA HIS A 3 3.81 22.53 -0.74
C HIS A 3 2.72 22.37 -1.81
N ASP A 4 2.22 23.49 -2.37
CA ASP A 4 1.20 23.46 -3.41
C ASP A 4 1.71 22.78 -4.69
N GLU A 5 2.97 23.03 -5.05
CA GLU A 5 3.57 22.39 -6.22
C GLU A 5 3.70 20.88 -6.02
N LEU A 6 4.14 20.45 -4.83
CA LEU A 6 4.23 19.04 -4.50
C LEU A 6 2.85 18.38 -4.54
N GLN A 7 1.85 19.06 -4.00
CA GLN A 7 0.50 18.54 -3.99
C GLN A 7 -0.07 18.37 -5.40
N ARG A 8 0.17 19.34 -6.28
CA ARG A 8 -0.28 19.24 -7.68
C ARG A 8 0.42 18.10 -8.42
N ILE A 9 1.72 17.90 -8.16
CA ILE A 9 2.45 16.77 -8.74
C ILE A 9 1.86 15.45 -8.26
N ALA A 10 1.60 15.33 -6.96
CA ALA A 10 1.01 14.13 -6.38
C ALA A 10 -0.38 13.86 -6.96
N GLU A 11 -1.20 14.89 -7.09
CA GLU A 11 -2.54 14.75 -7.66
C GLU A 11 -2.51 14.28 -9.11
N ARG A 12 -1.58 14.80 -9.92
CA ARG A 12 -1.42 14.34 -11.30
C ARG A 12 -0.94 12.92 -11.37
N THR A 13 -0.02 12.53 -10.48
CA THR A 13 0.48 11.17 -10.42
C THR A 13 -0.63 10.20 -10.01
N LEU A 14 -1.43 10.57 -9.01
CA LEU A 14 -2.55 9.76 -8.58
C LEU A 14 -3.62 9.64 -9.65
N ALA A 15 -3.91 10.73 -10.36
CA ALA A 15 -4.87 10.70 -11.46
C ALA A 15 -4.38 9.78 -12.59
N HIS A 16 -3.09 9.80 -12.89
CA HIS A 16 -2.50 8.91 -13.89
C HIS A 16 -2.65 7.45 -13.48
N TYR A 17 -2.32 7.12 -12.24
CA TYR A 17 -2.47 5.75 -11.73
C TYR A 17 -3.93 5.33 -11.69
N ASP A 18 -4.83 6.25 -11.33
CA ASP A 18 -6.26 5.96 -11.29
C ASP A 18 -6.79 5.61 -12.68
N GLN A 19 -6.35 6.35 -13.70
CA GLN A 19 -6.76 6.10 -15.08
C GLN A 19 -6.19 4.80 -15.64
N ARG A 20 -5.04 4.35 -15.13
CA ARG A 20 -4.35 3.18 -15.64
C ARG A 20 -4.32 2.03 -14.63
N ALA A 21 -5.23 2.06 -13.66
CA ALA A 21 -5.22 1.09 -12.57
C ALA A 21 -5.27 -0.36 -13.05
N GLN A 22 -6.09 -0.66 -14.05
CA GLN A 22 -6.20 -2.02 -14.56
C GLN A 22 -4.90 -2.47 -15.22
N ALA A 23 -4.30 -1.62 -16.04
CA ALA A 23 -3.02 -1.94 -16.69
C ALA A 23 -1.91 -2.10 -15.65
N PHE A 24 -1.91 -1.26 -14.62
CA PHE A 24 -0.94 -1.35 -13.53
C PHE A 24 -1.08 -2.69 -12.82
N TRP A 25 -2.31 -3.09 -12.49
CA TRP A 25 -2.58 -4.39 -11.86
C TRP A 25 -2.08 -5.54 -12.73
N GLU A 26 -2.42 -5.54 -14.01
CA GLU A 26 -2.01 -6.60 -14.92
C GLU A 26 -0.49 -6.68 -15.08
N GLY A 27 0.20 -5.53 -15.01
CA GLY A 27 1.65 -5.48 -15.12
C GLY A 27 2.40 -5.87 -13.85
N THR A 28 1.74 -5.82 -12.67
CA THR A 28 2.44 -6.03 -11.40
C THR A 28 1.94 -7.22 -10.58
N ARG A 29 0.77 -7.76 -10.88
CA ARG A 29 0.16 -8.82 -10.06
C ARG A 29 1.04 -10.05 -9.88
N ASP A 30 1.84 -10.37 -10.90
CA ASP A 30 2.73 -11.53 -10.88
C ASP A 30 4.16 -11.17 -10.50
N HIS A 31 4.40 -9.91 -10.17
CA HIS A 31 5.72 -9.44 -9.81
C HIS A 31 6.15 -10.04 -8.47
N ASP A 32 7.27 -10.73 -8.46
CA ASP A 32 7.75 -11.38 -7.24
C ASP A 32 8.52 -10.39 -6.37
N VAL A 33 7.94 -10.04 -5.23
CA VAL A 33 8.59 -9.16 -4.25
C VAL A 33 8.87 -9.91 -2.96
N ARG A 34 8.93 -11.25 -3.04
CA ARG A 34 9.06 -12.11 -1.86
C ARG A 34 10.27 -11.75 -1.02
N GLN A 35 11.40 -11.42 -1.65
CA GLN A 35 12.59 -11.02 -0.90
C GLN A 35 12.36 -9.77 -0.05
N ASN A 36 11.64 -8.79 -0.59
CA ASN A 36 11.34 -7.56 0.16
C ASN A 36 10.39 -7.84 1.32
N ILE A 37 9.41 -8.68 1.11
CA ILE A 37 8.46 -9.09 2.15
C ILE A 37 9.19 -9.86 3.24
N ASP A 38 10.02 -10.83 2.87
CA ASP A 38 10.76 -11.63 3.83
C ASP A 38 11.72 -10.77 4.65
N ALA A 39 12.40 -9.81 4.01
CA ALA A 39 13.31 -8.91 4.69
C ALA A 39 12.58 -8.06 5.74
N LEU A 40 11.39 -7.54 5.39
CA LEU A 40 10.58 -6.79 6.34
C LEU A 40 10.18 -7.67 7.52
N LEU A 41 9.63 -8.84 7.25
CA LEU A 41 9.11 -9.71 8.30
C LEU A 41 10.22 -10.18 9.25
N GLN A 42 11.42 -10.43 8.73
CA GLN A 42 12.56 -10.82 9.56
C GLN A 42 13.07 -9.67 10.44
N ALA A 43 12.87 -8.43 10.02
CA ALA A 43 13.30 -7.26 10.78
C ALA A 43 12.37 -6.90 11.93
N ILE A 44 11.17 -7.46 11.98
CA ILE A 44 10.18 -7.15 13.01
C ILE A 44 10.51 -7.92 14.28
N GLU A 45 10.62 -7.19 15.40
CA GLU A 45 10.96 -7.78 16.71
C GLU A 45 9.74 -8.28 17.48
N ALA A 46 8.54 -7.91 17.05
CA ALA A 46 7.30 -8.33 17.70
C ALA A 46 6.99 -9.80 17.41
N ALA A 47 6.06 -10.37 18.16
CA ALA A 47 5.60 -11.74 17.90
C ALA A 47 4.50 -11.74 16.83
N PRO A 48 4.51 -12.72 15.90
CA PRO A 48 3.44 -12.83 14.91
C PRO A 48 2.11 -13.27 15.55
N PRO A 49 0.94 -12.97 14.96
CA PRO A 49 0.79 -12.26 13.69
C PRO A 49 1.08 -10.77 13.84
N PHE A 50 1.65 -10.18 12.78
CA PHE A 50 2.03 -8.77 12.79
C PHE A 50 0.88 -7.87 12.32
N GLU A 51 0.88 -6.63 12.81
CA GLU A 51 0.07 -5.54 12.25
C GLU A 51 0.96 -4.76 11.28
N LEU A 52 0.60 -4.76 10.01
CA LEU A 52 1.44 -4.20 8.95
C LEU A 52 0.72 -3.06 8.23
N LEU A 53 1.48 -2.04 7.85
CA LEU A 53 0.99 -0.92 7.07
C LEU A 53 1.70 -0.93 5.72
N ASP A 54 0.92 -0.89 4.63
CA ASP A 54 1.45 -0.82 3.27
C ASP A 54 1.16 0.56 2.69
N LEU A 55 2.17 1.42 2.65
CA LEU A 55 2.05 2.76 2.10
C LEU A 55 2.10 2.70 0.58
N GLY A 56 1.10 3.30 -0.08
CA GLY A 56 1.00 3.24 -1.53
C GLY A 56 0.74 1.82 -1.99
N CYS A 57 -0.28 1.17 -1.42
CA CYS A 57 -0.50 -0.26 -1.62
C CYS A 57 -0.91 -0.64 -3.05
N GLY A 58 -1.24 0.33 -3.89
CA GLY A 58 -1.66 0.06 -5.27
C GLY A 58 -2.87 -0.85 -5.31
N PRO A 59 -2.89 -1.83 -6.23
CA PRO A 59 -4.04 -2.73 -6.37
C PRO A 59 -4.09 -3.85 -5.32
N GLY A 60 -3.20 -3.85 -4.32
CA GLY A 60 -3.31 -4.72 -3.16
C GLY A 60 -2.55 -6.05 -3.23
N ARG A 61 -1.58 -6.18 -4.13
CA ARG A 61 -0.80 -7.41 -4.25
C ARG A 61 -0.09 -7.79 -2.96
N ASP A 62 0.59 -6.82 -2.34
CA ASP A 62 1.35 -7.08 -1.11
C ASP A 62 0.44 -7.26 0.09
N LEU A 63 -0.68 -6.53 0.14
CA LEU A 63 -1.71 -6.75 1.16
C LEU A 63 -2.20 -8.19 1.13
N ALA A 64 -2.47 -8.71 -0.07
CA ALA A 64 -2.93 -10.09 -0.22
C ALA A 64 -1.85 -11.07 0.24
N ALA A 65 -0.58 -10.78 -0.08
CA ALA A 65 0.54 -11.62 0.33
C ALA A 65 0.70 -11.67 1.86
N PHE A 66 0.62 -10.52 2.53
CA PHE A 66 0.68 -10.46 3.99
C PHE A 66 -0.47 -11.24 4.63
N THR A 67 -1.67 -11.09 4.06
CA THR A 67 -2.85 -11.80 4.56
C THR A 67 -2.69 -13.30 4.42
N ALA A 68 -2.14 -13.75 3.28
CA ALA A 68 -1.89 -15.18 3.05
C ALA A 68 -0.90 -15.76 4.05
N LEU A 69 0.02 -14.94 4.57
CA LEU A 69 0.98 -15.33 5.59
C LEU A 69 0.41 -15.26 7.01
N GLY A 70 -0.84 -14.84 7.16
CA GLY A 70 -1.51 -14.82 8.45
C GLY A 70 -1.41 -13.50 9.21
N HIS A 71 -0.87 -12.46 8.60
CA HIS A 71 -0.73 -11.15 9.24
C HIS A 71 -1.94 -10.27 8.94
N ARG A 72 -2.11 -9.20 9.73
CA ARG A 72 -3.12 -8.19 9.46
C ARG A 72 -2.46 -7.02 8.76
N ALA A 73 -2.99 -6.66 7.61
CA ALA A 73 -2.43 -5.57 6.82
C ALA A 73 -3.47 -4.49 6.56
N THR A 74 -3.01 -3.25 6.63
CA THR A 74 -3.81 -2.08 6.27
C THR A 74 -3.08 -1.36 5.16
N GLY A 75 -3.81 -1.00 4.10
CA GLY A 75 -3.23 -0.27 2.99
C GLY A 75 -3.58 1.20 3.04
N ILE A 76 -2.70 2.02 2.50
CA ILE A 76 -2.96 3.43 2.23
C ILE A 76 -2.76 3.64 0.74
N GLU A 77 -3.75 4.21 0.08
CA GLU A 77 -3.68 4.45 -1.35
C GLU A 77 -4.42 5.73 -1.71
N GLY A 78 -3.76 6.61 -2.48
CA GLY A 78 -4.34 7.88 -2.88
C GLY A 78 -5.22 7.82 -4.10
N SER A 79 -5.05 6.80 -4.96
CA SER A 79 -5.89 6.63 -6.14
C SER A 79 -7.19 5.92 -5.74
N PRO A 80 -8.37 6.54 -5.93
CA PRO A 80 -9.63 5.90 -5.57
C PRO A 80 -9.83 4.55 -6.24
N ARG A 81 -9.45 4.45 -7.52
CA ARG A 81 -9.63 3.22 -8.27
C ARG A 81 -8.69 2.10 -7.78
N LEU A 82 -7.43 2.44 -7.51
CA LEU A 82 -6.49 1.48 -6.97
C LEU A 82 -6.89 1.05 -5.56
N ALA A 83 -7.37 1.97 -4.74
CA ALA A 83 -7.85 1.64 -3.40
C ALA A 83 -9.02 0.66 -3.46
N ALA A 84 -9.96 0.88 -4.38
CA ALA A 84 -11.09 -0.05 -4.57
C ALA A 84 -10.60 -1.43 -5.02
N MET A 85 -9.65 -1.48 -5.95
CA MET A 85 -9.06 -2.73 -6.40
C MET A 85 -8.33 -3.44 -5.26
N ALA A 86 -7.60 -2.69 -4.44
CA ALA A 86 -6.88 -3.26 -3.30
C ALA A 86 -7.83 -3.91 -2.30
N ARG A 87 -8.95 -3.27 -2.00
CA ARG A 87 -9.97 -3.84 -1.11
C ARG A 87 -10.53 -5.13 -1.69
N GLU A 88 -10.81 -5.14 -2.99
CA GLU A 88 -11.38 -6.30 -3.66
C GLU A 88 -10.39 -7.47 -3.69
N HIS A 89 -9.13 -7.21 -4.04
CA HIS A 89 -8.13 -8.25 -4.20
C HIS A 89 -7.62 -8.82 -2.87
N SER A 90 -7.56 -8.00 -1.84
CA SER A 90 -6.94 -8.41 -0.58
C SER A 90 -7.94 -8.68 0.54
N GLY A 91 -9.11 -8.07 0.48
CA GLY A 91 -10.07 -8.11 1.60
C GLY A 91 -9.62 -7.29 2.80
N CYS A 92 -8.52 -6.54 2.68
CA CYS A 92 -7.98 -5.72 3.77
C CYS A 92 -8.64 -4.36 3.86
N THR A 93 -8.45 -3.70 5.01
CA THR A 93 -8.80 -2.29 5.15
C THR A 93 -7.83 -1.47 4.31
N VAL A 94 -8.37 -0.60 3.48
CA VAL A 94 -7.59 0.32 2.67
C VAL A 94 -8.13 1.72 2.89
N LEU A 95 -7.27 2.61 3.39
CA LEU A 95 -7.60 4.00 3.61
C LEU A 95 -7.22 4.79 2.36
N GLU A 96 -8.19 5.53 1.83
CA GLU A 96 -7.95 6.36 0.65
C GLU A 96 -7.41 7.70 1.12
N GLN A 97 -6.09 7.84 1.13
CA GLN A 97 -5.41 9.04 1.61
C GLN A 97 -4.23 9.37 0.73
N ASN A 98 -3.97 10.67 0.60
CA ASN A 98 -2.78 11.17 -0.07
C ASN A 98 -1.59 11.05 0.88
N LEU A 99 -0.46 10.53 0.38
CA LEU A 99 0.75 10.37 1.18
C LEU A 99 1.29 11.71 1.73
N LEU A 100 0.94 12.83 1.11
CA LEU A 100 1.36 14.15 1.58
C LEU A 100 0.52 14.69 2.74
N SER A 101 -0.59 14.04 3.05
CA SER A 101 -1.48 14.49 4.12
C SER A 101 -2.03 13.30 4.89
N LEU A 102 -1.12 12.42 5.31
CA LEU A 102 -1.50 11.21 6.02
C LEU A 102 -2.10 11.52 7.38
N LYS A 103 -3.20 10.86 7.67
CA LYS A 103 -3.79 10.80 9.00
C LYS A 103 -3.92 9.34 9.37
N LEU A 104 -3.01 8.87 10.20
CA LEU A 104 -2.99 7.48 10.62
C LEU A 104 -3.61 7.34 12.00
N PRO A 105 -4.28 6.21 12.27
CA PRO A 105 -4.65 5.90 13.65
C PRO A 105 -3.40 5.81 14.48
N GLU A 106 -3.49 6.28 15.72
CA GLU A 106 -2.37 6.16 16.61
C GLU A 106 -1.99 4.74 16.78
N GLU A 107 -0.94 4.41 16.43
CA GLU A 107 -0.43 3.30 16.55
C GLU A 107 -0.58 2.37 16.05
N ARG A 108 -0.17 1.63 15.61
CA ARG A 108 0.27 0.64 16.07
C ARG A 108 0.52 -0.33 15.11
N PHE A 109 1.53 -0.13 14.22
CA PHE A 109 1.95 -1.12 13.26
C PHE A 109 3.30 -1.69 13.69
N ASP A 110 3.45 -3.00 13.56
CA ASP A 110 4.72 -3.69 13.84
C ASP A 110 5.72 -3.44 12.72
N GLY A 111 5.24 -3.22 11.51
CA GLY A 111 6.09 -2.92 10.37
C GLY A 111 5.38 -2.04 9.36
N VAL A 112 6.17 -1.24 8.62
CA VAL A 112 5.70 -0.39 7.55
C VAL A 112 6.40 -0.79 6.26
N PHE A 113 5.61 -1.10 5.24
CA PHE A 113 6.10 -1.52 3.94
C PHE A 113 5.76 -0.43 2.93
N ALA A 114 6.73 -0.05 2.12
CA ALA A 114 6.55 0.99 1.11
C ALA A 114 7.30 0.58 -0.14
N ASN A 115 6.70 -0.32 -0.92
CA ASN A 115 7.31 -0.85 -2.12
C ASN A 115 6.71 -0.18 -3.34
N ALA A 116 7.57 0.33 -4.22
CA ALA A 116 7.15 0.97 -5.46
C ALA A 116 6.27 2.20 -5.25
N VAL A 117 6.56 2.96 -4.22
CA VAL A 117 5.86 4.21 -3.93
C VAL A 117 6.45 5.37 -4.73
#